data_75e4cbc292d9429a8619de6de0f22db8
#
_entry.id   75e4cbc292d9429a8619de6de0f22db8
#
_cell.length_a   1.000
_cell.length_b   1.000
_cell.length_c   1.000
_cell.angle_alpha   90.00
_cell.angle_beta   90.00
_cell.angle_gamma   90.00
#
_symmetry.space_group_name_H-M   'P 1'
#
loop_
_entity.id
_entity.type
_entity.pdbx_description
1 polymer ?
#
loop_
_entity_poly.entity_id
_entity_poly.type
_entity_poly.pdbx_seq_one_letter_code
_entity_poly.pdbx_strand_id
1 'polypeptide(L)'
;MTETPARVVFTTGFSRRYTGGVTEFAIEAKTLRGVIKAMDTLYPGLGEHLEEETTVAIDGEIHEVGYFQPVKPGAEVFFIPKIEGG
;
A
#
# COMPACT_ATOMS: atom_id res chain seq x y z
N MET A 1 -9.82 -14.28 -17.96
CA MET A 1 -8.78 -14.68 -17.01
C MET A 1 -8.55 -13.59 -16.01
N THR A 2 -8.58 -13.95 -14.72
CA THR A 2 -8.32 -13.00 -13.66
C THR A 2 -6.82 -12.87 -13.47
N GLU A 3 -6.32 -11.65 -13.43
CA GLU A 3 -4.92 -11.40 -13.11
C GLU A 3 -4.69 -11.68 -11.62
N THR A 4 -3.48 -12.12 -11.27
CA THR A 4 -3.09 -12.31 -9.88
C THR A 4 -3.10 -10.95 -9.18
N PRO A 5 -3.84 -10.79 -8.08
CA PRO A 5 -3.85 -9.50 -7.38
C PRO A 5 -2.49 -9.18 -6.78
N ALA A 6 -2.21 -7.89 -6.63
CA ALA A 6 -1.03 -7.45 -5.91
C ALA A 6 -1.23 -7.73 -4.42
N ARG A 7 -0.15 -8.06 -3.74
CA ARG A 7 -0.17 -8.29 -2.30
C ARG A 7 0.25 -7.01 -1.60
N VAL A 8 -0.70 -6.38 -0.95
CA VAL A 8 -0.44 -5.15 -0.18
C VAL A 8 -0.15 -5.53 1.25
N VAL A 9 1.00 -5.07 1.77
CA VAL A 9 1.46 -5.44 3.10
C VAL A 9 1.72 -4.20 3.94
N PHE A 10 1.31 -4.24 5.20
CA PHE A 10 1.57 -3.20 6.17
C PHE A 10 2.38 -3.74 7.35
N THR A 11 3.07 -2.86 8.06
CA THR A 11 3.70 -3.24 9.32
C THR A 11 2.63 -3.49 10.38
N THR A 12 2.98 -4.21 11.42
CA THR A 12 2.05 -4.49 12.52
C THR A 12 1.55 -3.19 13.16
N GLY A 13 2.44 -2.24 13.40
CA GLY A 13 2.07 -0.97 14.03
C GLY A 13 1.10 -0.15 13.18
N PHE A 14 1.38 -0.05 11.87
CA PHE A 14 0.50 0.67 10.95
C PHE A 14 -0.87 -0.01 10.87
N SER A 15 -0.89 -1.34 10.75
CA SER A 15 -2.13 -2.08 10.63
C SER A 15 -3.01 -1.93 11.88
N ARG A 16 -2.41 -1.89 13.06
CA ARG A 16 -3.16 -1.69 14.29
C ARG A 16 -3.82 -0.32 14.35
N ARG A 17 -3.19 0.69 13.76
CA ARG A 17 -3.73 2.06 13.77
C ARG A 17 -4.86 2.23 12.76
N TYR A 18 -4.76 1.62 11.60
CA TYR A 18 -5.62 1.97 10.47
C TYR A 18 -6.47 0.84 9.90
N THR A 19 -6.03 -0.41 10.03
CA THR A 19 -6.74 -1.54 9.39
C THR A 19 -7.18 -2.62 10.38
N GLY A 20 -7.26 -2.28 11.66
CA GLY A 20 -7.73 -3.23 12.67
C GLY A 20 -6.81 -4.43 12.85
N GLY A 21 -5.53 -4.30 12.52
CA GLY A 21 -4.56 -5.38 12.68
C GLY A 21 -4.39 -6.26 11.44
N VAL A 22 -5.09 -5.97 10.36
CA VAL A 22 -4.94 -6.74 9.12
C VAL A 22 -3.70 -6.23 8.38
N THR A 23 -2.73 -7.11 8.17
CA THR A 23 -1.43 -6.75 7.60
C THR A 23 -1.30 -7.05 6.11
N GLU A 24 -2.16 -7.87 5.53
CA GLU A 24 -2.09 -8.23 4.12
C GLU A 24 -3.43 -8.10 3.43
N PHE A 25 -3.38 -7.61 2.19
CA PHE A 25 -4.57 -7.48 1.35
C PHE A 25 -4.25 -7.92 -0.07
N ALA A 26 -5.21 -8.54 -0.74
CA ALA A 26 -5.11 -8.86 -2.16
C ALA A 26 -5.87 -7.77 -2.92
N ILE A 27 -5.16 -6.97 -3.70
CA ILE A 27 -5.74 -5.82 -4.39
C ILE A 27 -5.46 -5.91 -5.88
N GLU A 28 -6.49 -5.86 -6.69
CA GLU A 28 -6.34 -5.80 -8.15
C GLU A 28 -6.16 -4.35 -8.57
N ALA A 29 -4.94 -4.00 -8.94
CA ALA A 29 -4.62 -2.66 -9.42
C ALA A 29 -3.38 -2.74 -10.29
N LYS A 30 -3.27 -1.83 -11.26
CA LYS A 30 -2.15 -1.79 -12.20
C LYS A 30 -1.15 -0.70 -11.86
N THR A 31 -1.51 0.21 -10.97
CA THR A 31 -0.66 1.32 -10.55
C THR A 31 -0.75 1.50 -9.05
N LEU A 32 0.24 2.18 -8.49
CA LEU A 32 0.22 2.50 -7.07
C LEU A 32 -0.98 3.36 -6.71
N ARG A 33 -1.36 4.29 -7.58
CA ARG A 33 -2.58 5.09 -7.38
C ARG A 33 -3.81 4.20 -7.22
N GLY A 34 -3.93 3.16 -8.06
CA GLY A 34 -5.03 2.22 -7.97
C GLY A 34 -5.03 1.45 -6.65
N VAL A 35 -3.86 1.07 -6.17
CA VAL A 35 -3.73 0.41 -4.86
C VAL A 35 -4.20 1.34 -3.74
N ILE A 36 -3.72 2.58 -3.75
CA ILE A 36 -4.08 3.56 -2.72
C ILE A 36 -5.59 3.83 -2.74
N LYS A 37 -6.15 3.99 -3.94
CA LYS A 37 -7.58 4.23 -4.09
C LYS A 37 -8.41 3.06 -3.57
N ALA A 38 -7.99 1.83 -3.86
CA ALA A 38 -8.67 0.64 -3.37
C ALA A 38 -8.63 0.55 -1.85
N MET A 39 -7.48 0.85 -1.25
CA MET A 39 -7.35 0.85 0.20
C MET A 39 -8.19 1.95 0.84
N ASP A 40 -8.28 3.11 0.20
CA ASP A 40 -9.12 4.20 0.69
C ASP A 40 -10.60 3.83 0.65
N THR A 41 -11.01 3.04 -0.34
CA THR A 41 -12.38 2.54 -0.43
C THR A 41 -12.70 1.56 0.70
N LEU A 42 -11.74 0.68 1.03
CA LEU A 42 -11.90 -0.28 2.12
C LEU A 42 -11.90 0.41 3.50
N TYR A 43 -11.05 1.41 3.65
CA TYR A 43 -10.90 2.16 4.90
C TYR A 43 -10.91 3.64 4.57
N PRO A 44 -12.08 4.30 4.57
CA PRO A 44 -12.19 5.71 4.18
C PRO A 44 -11.21 6.61 4.94
N GLY A 45 -10.43 7.38 4.18
CA GLY A 45 -9.39 8.24 4.72
C GLY A 45 -8.00 7.62 4.73
N LEU A 46 -7.89 6.32 4.50
CA LEU A 46 -6.59 5.64 4.55
C LEU A 46 -5.64 6.11 3.44
N GLY A 47 -6.18 6.43 2.26
CA GLY A 47 -5.35 6.87 1.14
C GLY A 47 -4.47 8.07 1.49
N GLU A 48 -5.02 9.03 2.20
CA GLU A 48 -4.27 10.21 2.64
C GLU A 48 -3.14 9.83 3.61
N HIS A 49 -3.41 8.92 4.54
CA HIS A 49 -2.37 8.44 5.46
C HIS A 49 -1.26 7.70 4.71
N LEU A 50 -1.61 6.92 3.69
CA LEU A 50 -0.60 6.22 2.90
C LEU A 50 0.30 7.20 2.17
N GLU A 51 -0.27 8.27 1.61
CA GLU A 51 0.52 9.28 0.90
C GLU A 51 1.41 10.10 1.83
N GLU A 52 0.92 10.46 2.99
CA GLU A 52 1.62 11.36 3.89
C GLU A 52 2.56 10.64 4.86
N GLU A 53 2.21 9.43 5.28
CA GLU A 53 2.90 8.77 6.38
C GLU A 53 3.79 7.61 5.98
N THR A 54 3.78 7.20 4.69
CA THR A 54 4.54 6.01 4.27
C THR A 54 5.39 6.25 3.05
N THR A 55 6.46 5.42 2.95
CA THR A 55 7.12 5.13 1.69
C THR A 55 6.67 3.73 1.27
N VAL A 56 6.91 3.36 0.02
CA VAL A 56 6.47 2.08 -0.49
C VAL A 56 7.63 1.29 -1.09
N ALA A 57 7.66 -0.01 -0.82
CA ALA A 57 8.57 -0.93 -1.49
C ALA A 57 7.73 -1.82 -2.42
N ILE A 58 8.04 -1.78 -3.71
CA ILE A 58 7.37 -2.63 -4.71
C ILE A 58 8.37 -3.68 -5.15
N ASP A 59 8.07 -4.94 -4.86
CA ASP A 59 8.97 -6.06 -5.12
C ASP A 59 10.39 -5.81 -4.59
N GLY A 60 10.47 -5.23 -3.39
CA GLY A 60 11.73 -4.97 -2.72
C GLY A 60 12.43 -3.69 -3.13
N GLU A 61 11.89 -2.95 -4.10
CA GLU A 61 12.46 -1.69 -4.55
C GLU A 61 11.71 -0.52 -3.94
N ILE A 62 12.43 0.34 -3.21
CA ILE A 62 11.83 1.46 -2.49
C ILE A 62 11.55 2.63 -3.41
N HIS A 63 10.32 3.15 -3.32
CA HIS A 63 9.88 4.33 -4.05
C HIS A 63 9.22 5.29 -3.09
N GLU A 64 9.24 6.57 -3.42
CA GLU A 64 8.34 7.49 -2.76
C GLU A 64 6.94 7.24 -3.27
N VAL A 65 5.94 7.46 -2.43
CA VAL A 65 4.56 7.23 -2.83
C VAL A 65 4.20 8.19 -3.97
N GLY A 66 4.11 7.63 -5.17
CA GLY A 66 3.77 8.38 -6.37
C GLY A 66 2.71 7.61 -7.15
N TYR A 67 1.82 8.33 -7.79
CA TYR A 67 0.64 7.73 -8.38
C TYR A 67 0.90 6.83 -9.58
N PHE A 68 1.98 7.08 -10.29
CA PHE A 68 2.19 6.44 -11.58
C PHE A 68 3.13 5.24 -11.57
N GLN A 69 3.56 4.79 -10.39
CA GLN A 69 4.37 3.59 -10.32
C GLN A 69 3.55 2.39 -10.78
N PRO A 70 4.04 1.62 -11.76
CA PRO A 70 3.31 0.45 -12.19
C PRO A 70 3.36 -0.67 -11.15
N VAL A 71 2.27 -1.41 -11.06
CA VAL A 71 2.17 -2.56 -10.15
C VAL A 71 1.81 -3.76 -11.02
N LYS A 72 2.73 -4.70 -11.13
CA LYS A 72 2.53 -5.91 -11.92
C LYS A 72 1.63 -6.90 -11.20
N PRO A 73 0.94 -7.79 -11.93
CA PRO A 73 0.18 -8.86 -11.28
C PRO A 73 1.07 -9.66 -10.33
N GLY A 74 0.58 -9.90 -9.13
CA GLY A 74 1.32 -10.65 -8.12
C GLY A 74 2.42 -9.88 -7.41
N ALA A 75 2.61 -8.60 -7.72
CA ALA A 75 3.64 -7.79 -7.06
C ALA A 75 3.37 -7.64 -5.57
N GLU A 76 4.44 -7.50 -4.81
CA GLU A 76 4.34 -7.17 -3.40
C GLU A 76 4.45 -5.65 -3.24
N VAL A 77 3.48 -5.05 -2.60
CA VAL A 77 3.45 -3.62 -2.33
C VAL A 77 3.47 -3.41 -0.82
N PHE A 78 4.63 -3.09 -0.30
CA PHE A 78 4.83 -2.95 1.14
C PHE A 78 4.89 -1.46 1.51
N PHE A 79 3.93 -1.01 2.30
CA PHE A 79 3.90 0.37 2.80
C PHE A 79 4.64 0.44 4.13
N ILE A 80 5.67 1.26 4.18
CA ILE A 80 6.56 1.38 5.33
C ILE A 80 6.37 2.76 5.95
N PRO A 81 5.98 2.86 7.23
CA PRO A 81 5.84 4.17 7.86
C PRO A 81 7.14 4.95 7.80
N LYS A 82 7.05 6.24 7.50
CA LYS A 82 8.21 7.12 7.52
C LYS A 82 8.68 7.30 8.95
N ILE A 83 9.99 7.30 9.12
CA ILE A 83 10.58 7.62 10.41
C ILE A 83 10.62 9.14 10.51
N GLU A 84 9.87 9.68 11.44
CA GLU A 84 9.94 11.10 11.69
C GLU A 84 11.21 11.39 12.48
N GLY A 85 12.04 12.26 11.92
CA GLY A 85 13.23 12.71 12.62
C GLY A 85 12.78 13.46 13.88
N GLY A 86 13.02 12.86 14.98
CA GLY A 86 12.56 13.30 16.30
C GLY A 86 13.03 14.67 16.72
#